data_5f7251322a5117a6b502137ba1619c31
#
_entry.id   5f7251322a5117a6b502137ba1619c31
#
_cell.length_a   1.000
_cell.length_b   1.000
_cell.length_c   1.000
_cell.angle_alpha   90.00
_cell.angle_beta   90.00
_cell.angle_gamma   90.00
#
_symmetry.space_group_name_H-M   'P 1'
#
loop_
_entity.id
_entity.type
_entity.pdbx_description
1 polymer ?
#
loop_
_entity_poly.entity_id
_entity_poly.type
_entity_poly.pdbx_seq_one_letter_code
_entity_poly.pdbx_strand_id
1 'polypeptide(L)'
;MNINKNMSTNGDKNIITIFTDGASRNNPGNGGWGAVVASSDLVEELGGAESPTTNNRMEISGAIFALQSDVIKKCIEMSGKEGKSSGKDASVLVELHTDSMYLINGITKWVHGWKKNGWITGKKDEVLNRDLWERLYDLVTGLGRGSAKISWIKVEGHSGVPANERCDEIATSFADGVNIDLYNGVRGSYKVSLVSGGPGVGKEDGSSTKSVAKKSKTKISDKGAYYLSLLNGVLDRHTVWKDCEMRVKGKSGARWKKVRNISEEENTLKNWGI
;
A
#
# COMPACT_ATOMS: atom_id res chain seq x y z
N MET A 1 -44.12 -10.97 3.25
CA MET A 1 -43.00 -10.03 2.99
C MET A 1 -41.69 -10.78 3.24
N ASN A 2 -41.05 -11.28 2.17
CA ASN A 2 -39.82 -12.03 2.28
C ASN A 2 -38.63 -11.04 2.29
N ILE A 3 -37.95 -10.95 3.41
CA ILE A 3 -36.69 -10.21 3.52
C ILE A 3 -35.59 -11.14 3.01
N ASN A 4 -35.08 -10.87 1.81
CA ASN A 4 -33.90 -11.53 1.28
C ASN A 4 -32.69 -11.21 2.19
N LYS A 5 -32.34 -12.15 3.06
CA LYS A 5 -31.03 -12.22 3.68
C LYS A 5 -30.01 -12.58 2.59
N ASN A 6 -29.29 -11.60 2.05
CA ASN A 6 -28.06 -11.88 1.33
C ASN A 6 -27.07 -12.52 2.31
N MET A 7 -26.96 -13.83 2.23
CA MET A 7 -25.93 -14.62 2.90
C MET A 7 -24.60 -14.31 2.18
N SER A 8 -23.81 -13.41 2.78
CA SER A 8 -22.36 -13.36 2.54
C SER A 8 -21.79 -14.74 2.83
N THR A 9 -21.10 -15.32 1.88
CA THR A 9 -20.51 -16.66 2.01
C THR A 9 -19.48 -16.65 3.15
N ASN A 10 -19.50 -17.67 4.00
CA ASN A 10 -18.65 -17.83 5.21
C ASN A 10 -17.13 -17.83 4.94
N GLY A 11 -16.68 -17.68 3.67
CA GLY A 11 -15.27 -17.69 3.30
C GLY A 11 -14.53 -16.37 3.53
N ASP A 12 -15.22 -15.22 3.48
CA ASP A 12 -14.55 -13.90 3.47
C ASP A 12 -14.33 -13.28 4.87
N LYS A 13 -14.94 -13.86 5.91
CA LYS A 13 -14.93 -13.26 7.26
C LYS A 13 -13.59 -13.30 7.99
N ASN A 14 -12.67 -14.15 7.57
CA ASN A 14 -11.41 -14.38 8.27
C ASN A 14 -10.17 -13.91 7.48
N ILE A 15 -10.35 -13.10 6.44
CA ILE A 15 -9.25 -12.52 5.67
C ILE A 15 -9.00 -11.10 6.13
N ILE A 16 -7.74 -10.80 6.47
CA ILE A 16 -7.25 -9.45 6.73
C ILE A 16 -6.29 -9.10 5.61
N THR A 17 -6.56 -8.01 4.92
CA THR A 17 -5.70 -7.47 3.87
C THR A 17 -4.89 -6.31 4.43
N ILE A 18 -3.58 -6.36 4.27
CA ILE A 18 -2.64 -5.32 4.66
C ILE A 18 -1.92 -4.81 3.42
N PHE A 19 -1.79 -3.50 3.30
CA PHE A 19 -0.82 -2.85 2.41
C PHE A 19 0.16 -2.07 3.28
N THR A 20 1.45 -2.04 2.87
CA THR A 20 2.47 -1.30 3.61
C THR A 20 3.56 -0.80 2.66
N ASP A 21 4.09 0.39 2.97
CA ASP A 21 5.18 1.02 2.26
C ASP A 21 6.08 1.80 3.21
N GLY A 22 7.31 2.06 2.78
CA GLY A 22 8.29 2.85 3.50
C GLY A 22 8.97 3.88 2.61
N ALA A 23 9.25 5.05 3.15
CA ALA A 23 9.95 6.13 2.45
C ALA A 23 11.09 6.70 3.29
N SER A 24 12.16 7.17 2.64
CA SER A 24 13.20 7.97 3.30
C SER A 24 13.70 9.09 2.41
N ARG A 25 13.98 10.24 3.02
CA ARG A 25 14.57 11.42 2.38
C ARG A 25 16.07 11.41 2.62
N ASN A 26 16.86 11.13 1.58
CA ASN A 26 18.25 10.72 1.69
C ASN A 26 18.36 9.39 2.47
N ASN A 27 19.26 8.54 2.13
CA ASN A 27 19.32 7.19 2.73
C ASN A 27 20.73 6.95 3.31
N PRO A 28 20.96 7.26 4.62
CA PRO A 28 19.97 7.57 5.68
C PRO A 28 19.50 9.04 5.70
N GLY A 29 18.32 9.26 6.30
CA GLY A 29 17.71 10.58 6.49
C GLY A 29 16.37 10.50 7.24
N ASN A 30 15.52 11.51 7.08
CA ASN A 30 14.18 11.45 7.62
C ASN A 30 13.38 10.39 6.86
N GLY A 31 12.69 9.54 7.55
CA GLY A 31 11.86 8.51 6.94
C GLY A 31 10.50 8.38 7.59
N GLY A 32 9.60 7.78 6.85
CA GLY A 32 8.26 7.45 7.30
C GLY A 32 7.81 6.12 6.75
N TRP A 33 6.83 5.54 7.39
CA TRP A 33 6.15 4.34 6.95
C TRP A 33 4.64 4.56 6.96
N GLY A 34 3.94 3.88 6.06
CA GLY A 34 2.49 3.87 5.97
C GLY A 34 1.94 2.46 5.86
N ALA A 35 0.77 2.24 6.44
CA ALA A 35 0.05 0.98 6.32
C ALA A 35 -1.46 1.18 6.28
N VAL A 36 -2.14 0.32 5.53
CA VAL A 36 -3.59 0.17 5.49
C VAL A 36 -3.91 -1.25 5.91
N VAL A 37 -4.68 -1.42 6.98
CA VAL A 37 -5.10 -2.73 7.52
C VAL A 37 -6.61 -2.84 7.44
N ALA A 38 -7.11 -3.84 6.73
CA ALA A 38 -8.54 -4.01 6.47
C ALA A 38 -9.03 -5.44 6.77
N SER A 39 -10.12 -5.53 7.52
CA SER A 39 -10.94 -6.75 7.67
C SER A 39 -12.21 -6.65 6.82
N SER A 40 -13.16 -7.60 7.02
CA SER A 40 -14.50 -7.49 6.43
C SER A 40 -15.25 -6.22 6.86
N ASP A 41 -15.02 -5.74 8.08
CA ASP A 41 -15.86 -4.73 8.73
C ASP A 41 -15.14 -3.41 9.02
N LEU A 42 -13.82 -3.46 9.24
CA LEU A 42 -13.02 -2.34 9.70
C LEU A 42 -11.83 -2.07 8.77
N VAL A 43 -11.44 -0.80 8.72
CA VAL A 43 -10.18 -0.37 8.11
C VAL A 43 -9.47 0.58 9.06
N GLU A 44 -8.16 0.41 9.20
CA GLU A 44 -7.26 1.25 9.98
C GLU A 44 -6.06 1.65 9.13
N GLU A 45 -5.85 2.95 8.97
CA GLU A 45 -4.62 3.50 8.43
C GLU A 45 -3.65 3.82 9.56
N LEU A 46 -2.40 3.49 9.37
CA LEU A 46 -1.32 3.69 10.31
C LEU A 46 -0.15 4.37 9.63
N GLY A 47 0.59 5.17 10.37
CA GLY A 47 1.79 5.81 9.88
C GLY A 47 2.71 6.23 11.03
N GLY A 48 3.98 6.42 10.72
CA GLY A 48 4.95 6.91 11.67
C GLY A 48 6.26 7.32 11.01
N ALA A 49 7.11 8.02 11.77
CA ALA A 49 8.39 8.53 11.32
C ALA A 49 9.54 8.07 12.19
N GLU A 50 10.75 8.02 11.62
CA GLU A 50 12.02 7.80 12.30
C GLU A 50 13.10 8.67 11.64
N SER A 51 14.01 9.25 12.43
CA SER A 51 15.14 10.03 11.92
C SER A 51 16.34 9.97 12.88
N PRO A 52 17.57 9.69 12.36
CA PRO A 52 17.86 9.27 10.99
C PRO A 52 17.48 7.82 10.75
N THR A 53 17.02 7.50 9.54
CA THR A 53 16.62 6.13 9.18
C THR A 53 16.91 5.82 7.69
N THR A 54 16.58 4.61 7.27
CA THR A 54 16.71 4.16 5.88
C THR A 54 15.38 3.64 5.34
N ASN A 55 15.23 3.62 4.02
CA ASN A 55 14.03 3.07 3.37
C ASN A 55 13.71 1.66 3.89
N ASN A 56 14.69 0.78 3.89
CA ASN A 56 14.53 -0.60 4.36
C ASN A 56 14.02 -0.69 5.82
N ARG A 57 14.47 0.21 6.71
CA ARG A 57 13.96 0.25 8.09
C ARG A 57 12.49 0.64 8.12
N MET A 58 12.09 1.62 7.31
CA MET A 58 10.71 2.09 7.24
C MET A 58 9.77 1.00 6.70
N GLU A 59 10.19 0.25 5.69
CA GLU A 59 9.43 -0.86 5.16
C GLU A 59 9.21 -1.99 6.19
N ILE A 60 10.26 -2.35 6.96
CA ILE A 60 10.11 -3.33 8.04
C ILE A 60 9.20 -2.78 9.14
N SER A 61 9.35 -1.49 9.50
CA SER A 61 8.55 -0.84 10.53
C SER A 61 7.07 -0.83 10.15
N GLY A 62 6.74 -0.47 8.91
CA GLY A 62 5.36 -0.52 8.40
C GLY A 62 4.72 -1.89 8.60
N ALA A 63 5.42 -2.96 8.23
CA ALA A 63 4.93 -4.32 8.42
C ALA A 63 4.73 -4.68 9.91
N ILE A 64 5.69 -4.30 10.79
CA ILE A 64 5.59 -4.54 12.23
C ILE A 64 4.34 -3.87 12.80
N PHE A 65 4.16 -2.58 12.54
CA PHE A 65 3.03 -1.83 13.11
C PHE A 65 1.70 -2.25 12.52
N ALA A 66 1.65 -2.58 11.23
CA ALA A 66 0.45 -3.15 10.60
C ALA A 66 0.02 -4.47 11.26
N LEU A 67 0.97 -5.38 11.53
CA LEU A 67 0.70 -6.65 12.20
C LEU A 67 0.33 -6.48 13.69
N GLN A 68 0.59 -5.33 14.30
CA GLN A 68 0.21 -4.97 15.67
C GLN A 68 -1.09 -4.15 15.75
N SER A 69 -1.76 -3.89 14.63
CA SER A 69 -2.98 -3.07 14.53
C SER A 69 -4.12 -3.61 15.40
N ASP A 70 -5.04 -2.72 15.73
CA ASP A 70 -6.23 -3.10 16.50
C ASP A 70 -7.19 -3.96 15.67
N VAL A 71 -7.20 -3.80 14.34
CA VAL A 71 -7.98 -4.67 13.44
C VAL A 71 -7.52 -6.11 13.56
N ILE A 72 -6.19 -6.37 13.53
CA ILE A 72 -5.63 -7.73 13.70
C ILE A 72 -6.00 -8.32 15.06
N LYS A 73 -5.80 -7.57 16.14
CA LYS A 73 -6.12 -8.03 17.51
C LYS A 73 -7.58 -8.43 17.64
N LYS A 74 -8.50 -7.57 17.19
CA LYS A 74 -9.93 -7.83 17.23
C LYS A 74 -10.33 -9.07 16.43
N CYS A 75 -9.79 -9.23 15.21
CA CYS A 75 -10.11 -10.39 14.38
C CYS A 75 -9.63 -11.71 15.00
N ILE A 76 -8.43 -11.73 15.58
CA ILE A 76 -7.91 -12.92 16.26
C ILE A 76 -8.73 -13.25 17.52
N GLU A 77 -9.08 -12.26 18.33
CA GLU A 77 -9.92 -12.46 19.52
C GLU A 77 -11.32 -13.01 19.16
N MET A 78 -11.93 -12.49 18.10
CA MET A 78 -13.23 -12.95 17.63
C MET A 78 -13.14 -14.38 17.09
N SER A 79 -12.14 -14.69 16.29
CA SER A 79 -11.92 -16.03 15.74
C SER A 79 -11.69 -17.08 16.84
N GLY A 80 -10.95 -16.73 17.90
CA GLY A 80 -10.74 -17.60 19.05
C GLY A 80 -12.01 -17.91 19.85
N LYS A 81 -12.98 -17.01 19.86
CA LYS A 81 -14.30 -17.24 20.50
C LYS A 81 -15.19 -18.14 19.65
N GLU A 82 -15.19 -17.95 18.32
CA GLU A 82 -15.98 -18.76 17.38
C GLU A 82 -15.43 -20.20 17.27
N GLY A 83 -14.11 -20.39 17.27
CA GLY A 83 -13.47 -21.71 17.23
C GLY A 83 -13.83 -22.57 18.43
N LYS A 84 -13.90 -22.00 19.63
CA LYS A 84 -14.34 -22.71 20.84
C LYS A 84 -15.81 -23.14 20.79
N SER A 85 -16.65 -22.39 20.08
CA SER A 85 -18.09 -22.68 19.97
C SER A 85 -18.42 -23.68 18.86
N SER A 86 -17.65 -23.73 17.80
CA SER A 86 -17.94 -24.55 16.58
C SER A 86 -17.07 -25.80 16.42
N GLY A 87 -16.04 -25.98 17.25
CA GLY A 87 -15.10 -27.10 17.12
C GLY A 87 -14.28 -27.12 15.82
N LYS A 88 -14.27 -25.99 15.07
CA LYS A 88 -13.47 -25.81 13.85
C LYS A 88 -12.31 -24.86 14.15
N ASP A 89 -11.11 -25.19 13.66
CA ASP A 89 -9.98 -24.26 13.66
C ASP A 89 -10.31 -23.05 12.77
N ALA A 90 -10.78 -21.96 13.41
CA ALA A 90 -11.05 -20.70 12.74
C ALA A 90 -9.71 -19.95 12.59
N SER A 91 -8.92 -20.29 11.58
CA SER A 91 -7.66 -19.58 11.29
C SER A 91 -7.94 -18.26 10.57
N VAL A 92 -7.29 -17.18 11.01
CA VAL A 92 -7.29 -15.89 10.34
C VAL A 92 -6.21 -15.92 9.24
N LEU A 93 -6.57 -15.60 8.01
CA LEU A 93 -5.61 -15.39 6.92
C LEU A 93 -5.24 -13.90 6.86
N VAL A 94 -3.96 -13.59 6.99
CA VAL A 94 -3.41 -12.24 6.82
C VAL A 94 -2.67 -12.18 5.50
N GLU A 95 -3.12 -11.35 4.58
CA GLU A 95 -2.48 -11.09 3.30
C GLU A 95 -1.75 -9.74 3.38
N LEU A 96 -0.42 -9.77 3.48
CA LEU A 96 0.41 -8.57 3.53
C LEU A 96 1.02 -8.28 2.16
N HIS A 97 0.57 -7.18 1.58
CA HIS A 97 0.97 -6.67 0.28
C HIS A 97 2.04 -5.59 0.44
N THR A 98 3.16 -5.74 -0.25
CA THR A 98 4.26 -4.76 -0.27
C THR A 98 5.05 -4.90 -1.57
N ASP A 99 5.65 -3.83 -2.06
CA ASP A 99 6.60 -3.86 -3.18
C ASP A 99 8.04 -4.16 -2.73
N SER A 100 8.31 -4.15 -1.42
CA SER A 100 9.61 -4.40 -0.83
C SER A 100 10.07 -5.85 -0.95
N MET A 101 10.91 -6.12 -1.92
CA MET A 101 11.57 -7.43 -2.01
C MET A 101 12.55 -7.69 -0.86
N TYR A 102 13.09 -6.61 -0.25
CA TYR A 102 13.93 -6.74 0.93
C TYR A 102 13.14 -7.29 2.11
N LEU A 103 11.95 -6.76 2.36
CA LEU A 103 11.04 -7.23 3.41
C LEU A 103 10.61 -8.68 3.14
N ILE A 104 10.09 -8.98 1.94
CA ILE A 104 9.61 -10.33 1.59
C ILE A 104 10.72 -11.37 1.72
N ASN A 105 11.88 -11.14 1.09
CA ASN A 105 12.99 -12.11 1.15
C ASN A 105 13.57 -12.23 2.56
N GLY A 106 13.65 -11.10 3.30
CA GLY A 106 14.13 -11.09 4.67
C GLY A 106 13.35 -12.01 5.58
N ILE A 107 12.03 -11.84 5.62
CA ILE A 107 11.17 -12.61 6.54
C ILE A 107 10.92 -14.04 6.06
N THR A 108 10.85 -14.30 4.75
CA THR A 108 10.52 -15.63 4.22
C THR A 108 11.74 -16.52 4.00
N LYS A 109 12.92 -15.94 3.77
CA LYS A 109 14.11 -16.72 3.38
C LYS A 109 15.29 -16.53 4.33
N TRP A 110 15.62 -15.27 4.71
CA TRP A 110 16.91 -15.00 5.32
C TRP A 110 16.88 -15.09 6.84
N VAL A 111 15.80 -14.66 7.49
CA VAL A 111 15.69 -14.55 8.95
C VAL A 111 15.96 -15.85 9.68
N HIS A 112 15.54 -16.99 9.12
CA HIS A 112 15.75 -18.30 9.70
C HIS A 112 17.25 -18.68 9.76
N GLY A 113 17.98 -18.36 8.68
CA GLY A 113 19.43 -18.54 8.61
C GLY A 113 20.16 -17.60 9.56
N TRP A 114 19.79 -16.34 9.58
CA TRP A 114 20.38 -15.34 10.47
C TRP A 114 20.19 -15.70 11.95
N LYS A 115 18.99 -16.08 12.34
CA LYS A 115 18.69 -16.51 13.72
C LYS A 115 19.50 -17.74 14.12
N LYS A 116 19.61 -18.74 13.22
CA LYS A 116 20.43 -19.94 13.46
C LYS A 116 21.90 -19.63 13.61
N ASN A 117 22.41 -18.63 12.89
CA ASN A 117 23.81 -18.23 12.87
C ASN A 117 24.12 -17.06 13.84
N GLY A 118 23.27 -16.80 14.83
CA GLY A 118 23.50 -15.75 15.83
C GLY A 118 23.43 -14.31 15.25
N TRP A 119 22.60 -14.10 14.21
CA TRP A 119 22.41 -12.81 13.50
C TRP A 119 23.66 -12.31 12.77
N ILE A 120 24.45 -13.25 12.27
CA ILE A 120 25.63 -13.00 11.43
C ILE A 120 25.35 -13.41 10.00
N THR A 121 25.75 -12.57 9.05
CA THR A 121 25.64 -12.86 7.62
C THR A 121 26.66 -13.92 7.16
N GLY A 122 26.52 -14.47 5.96
CA GLY A 122 27.51 -15.38 5.37
C GLY A 122 28.90 -14.74 5.18
N LYS A 123 29.00 -13.40 5.20
CA LYS A 123 30.26 -12.65 5.14
C LYS A 123 30.86 -12.37 6.52
N LYS A 124 30.25 -12.88 7.58
CA LYS A 124 30.61 -12.65 9.00
C LYS A 124 30.34 -11.23 9.52
N ASP A 125 29.53 -10.44 8.80
CA ASP A 125 29.09 -9.12 9.26
C ASP A 125 27.80 -9.28 10.09
N GLU A 126 27.52 -8.33 10.98
CA GLU A 126 26.22 -8.26 11.65
C GLU A 126 25.08 -8.01 10.66
N VAL A 127 23.93 -8.63 10.90
CA VAL A 127 22.75 -8.41 10.09
C VAL A 127 22.25 -6.98 10.29
N LEU A 128 22.16 -6.22 9.18
CA LEU A 128 21.60 -4.87 9.21
C LEU A 128 20.12 -4.90 9.65
N ASN A 129 19.71 -3.92 10.45
CA ASN A 129 18.33 -3.81 10.97
C ASN A 129 17.91 -5.01 11.83
N ARG A 130 18.88 -5.64 12.52
CA ARG A 130 18.65 -6.81 13.35
C ARG A 130 17.53 -6.59 14.37
N ASP A 131 17.48 -5.43 15.00
CA ASP A 131 16.46 -5.00 15.96
C ASP A 131 15.03 -5.16 15.41
N LEU A 132 14.81 -4.71 14.17
CA LEU A 132 13.51 -4.81 13.49
C LEU A 132 13.23 -6.25 13.02
N TRP A 133 14.26 -6.96 12.52
CA TRP A 133 14.09 -8.35 12.09
C TRP A 133 13.74 -9.28 13.24
N GLU A 134 14.37 -9.13 14.40
CA GLU A 134 14.03 -9.90 15.61
C GLU A 134 12.57 -9.64 16.02
N ARG A 135 12.18 -8.37 16.08
CA ARG A 135 10.80 -7.98 16.42
C ARG A 135 9.78 -8.53 15.42
N LEU A 136 10.04 -8.39 14.11
CA LEU A 136 9.14 -8.89 13.07
C LEU A 136 9.02 -10.42 13.11
N TYR A 137 10.16 -11.13 13.26
CA TYR A 137 10.17 -12.59 13.35
C TYR A 137 9.35 -13.10 14.54
N ASP A 138 9.55 -12.52 15.72
CA ASP A 138 8.83 -12.92 16.92
C ASP A 138 7.33 -12.65 16.81
N LEU A 139 6.95 -11.53 16.19
CA LEU A 139 5.55 -11.17 15.92
C LEU A 139 4.89 -12.16 14.94
N VAL A 140 5.53 -12.44 13.81
CA VAL A 140 5.04 -13.42 12.82
C VAL A 140 4.89 -14.80 13.42
N THR A 141 5.89 -15.23 14.21
CA THR A 141 5.87 -16.53 14.89
C THR A 141 4.78 -16.59 15.97
N GLY A 142 4.59 -15.50 16.71
CA GLY A 142 3.55 -15.38 17.73
C GLY A 142 2.14 -15.46 17.15
N LEU A 143 1.89 -14.73 16.06
CA LEU A 143 0.62 -14.76 15.33
C LEU A 143 0.35 -16.15 14.73
N GLY A 144 1.37 -16.82 14.17
CA GLY A 144 1.25 -18.17 13.63
C GLY A 144 0.88 -19.23 14.67
N ARG A 145 1.35 -19.08 15.91
CA ARG A 145 0.92 -19.95 17.03
C ARG A 145 -0.49 -19.66 17.49
N GLY A 146 -0.97 -18.43 17.28
CA GLY A 146 -2.29 -17.94 17.67
C GLY A 146 -3.39 -18.16 16.63
N SER A 147 -3.22 -19.09 15.68
CA SER A 147 -4.20 -19.41 14.62
C SER A 147 -4.29 -18.35 13.49
N ALA A 148 -3.24 -17.55 13.26
CA ALA A 148 -3.15 -16.68 12.09
C ALA A 148 -2.10 -17.21 11.10
N LYS A 149 -2.45 -17.25 9.81
CA LYS A 149 -1.54 -17.56 8.72
C LYS A 149 -1.21 -16.27 7.95
N ILE A 150 0.07 -15.95 7.80
CA ILE A 150 0.50 -14.75 7.08
C ILE A 150 1.03 -15.14 5.70
N SER A 151 0.48 -14.52 4.67
CA SER A 151 0.92 -14.60 3.28
C SER A 151 1.56 -13.28 2.87
N TRP A 152 2.78 -13.33 2.35
CA TRP A 152 3.54 -12.17 1.88
C TRP A 152 3.34 -12.05 0.37
N ILE A 153 2.74 -10.97 -0.08
CA ILE A 153 2.31 -10.79 -1.47
C ILE A 153 3.06 -9.59 -2.04
N LYS A 154 3.82 -9.85 -3.12
CA LYS A 154 4.46 -8.78 -3.86
C LYS A 154 3.43 -8.03 -4.67
N VAL A 155 3.44 -6.70 -4.56
CA VAL A 155 2.78 -5.78 -5.48
C VAL A 155 3.84 -5.06 -6.31
N GLU A 156 3.46 -4.55 -7.48
CA GLU A 156 4.34 -3.69 -8.25
C GLU A 156 4.24 -2.27 -7.69
N GLY A 157 5.38 -1.68 -7.34
CA GLY A 157 5.43 -0.29 -6.88
C GLY A 157 4.92 0.68 -7.95
N HIS A 158 4.18 1.70 -7.56
CA HIS A 158 3.61 2.74 -8.43
C HIS A 158 2.80 2.18 -9.61
N SER A 159 2.13 1.06 -9.43
CA SER A 159 1.37 0.36 -10.49
C SER A 159 -0.12 0.69 -10.50
N GLY A 160 -0.55 1.72 -9.81
CA GLY A 160 -1.95 2.10 -9.73
C GLY A 160 -2.79 1.22 -8.79
N VAL A 161 -2.15 0.52 -7.84
CA VAL A 161 -2.85 -0.15 -6.73
C VAL A 161 -3.21 0.88 -5.67
N PRO A 162 -4.48 1.30 -5.53
CA PRO A 162 -4.83 2.49 -4.75
C PRO A 162 -4.43 2.40 -3.27
N ALA A 163 -4.51 1.21 -2.67
CA ALA A 163 -4.12 1.03 -1.27
C ALA A 163 -2.60 1.10 -1.08
N ASN A 164 -1.79 0.65 -2.06
CA ASN A 164 -0.33 0.80 -2.01
C ASN A 164 0.07 2.27 -2.20
N GLU A 165 -0.56 2.97 -3.15
CA GLU A 165 -0.34 4.42 -3.34
C GLU A 165 -0.73 5.22 -2.09
N ARG A 166 -1.78 4.80 -1.37
CA ARG A 166 -2.13 5.42 -0.09
C ARG A 166 -1.07 5.18 0.98
N CYS A 167 -0.47 3.99 1.04
CA CYS A 167 0.64 3.71 1.96
C CYS A 167 1.86 4.58 1.63
N ASP A 168 2.22 4.76 0.33
CA ASP A 168 3.29 5.66 -0.10
C ASP A 168 2.98 7.13 0.29
N GLU A 169 1.74 7.59 0.09
CA GLU A 169 1.32 8.94 0.51
C GLU A 169 1.49 9.13 2.02
N ILE A 170 1.08 8.17 2.83
CA ILE A 170 1.26 8.20 4.28
C ILE A 170 2.75 8.21 4.63
N ALA A 171 3.53 7.27 4.09
CA ALA A 171 4.96 7.15 4.37
C ALA A 171 5.73 8.43 4.02
N THR A 172 5.47 9.00 2.85
CA THR A 172 6.11 10.24 2.39
C THR A 172 5.70 11.45 3.23
N SER A 173 4.43 11.55 3.65
CA SER A 173 3.96 12.61 4.53
C SER A 173 4.67 12.59 5.88
N PHE A 174 4.82 11.41 6.48
CA PHE A 174 5.57 11.25 7.73
C PHE A 174 7.07 11.54 7.57
N ALA A 175 7.69 11.12 6.47
CA ALA A 175 9.09 11.44 6.17
C ALA A 175 9.34 12.94 6.00
N ASP A 176 8.35 13.68 5.48
CA ASP A 176 8.40 15.14 5.28
C ASP A 176 7.92 15.94 6.50
N GLY A 177 7.44 15.28 7.55
CA GLY A 177 6.86 15.94 8.73
C GLY A 177 5.54 16.68 8.42
N VAL A 178 4.81 16.23 7.39
CA VAL A 178 3.53 16.81 6.98
C VAL A 178 2.39 16.05 7.66
N ASN A 179 1.43 16.79 8.21
CA ASN A 179 0.23 16.20 8.78
C ASN A 179 -0.63 15.56 7.68
N ILE A 180 -1.06 14.34 7.94
CA ILE A 180 -1.97 13.59 7.09
C ILE A 180 -3.08 12.97 7.96
N ASP A 181 -4.32 13.08 7.49
CA ASP A 181 -5.45 12.43 8.16
C ASP A 181 -5.42 10.93 7.89
N LEU A 182 -5.40 10.14 8.97
CA LEU A 182 -5.44 8.69 8.91
C LEU A 182 -6.86 8.18 9.20
N TYR A 183 -7.33 7.27 8.33
CA TYR A 183 -8.65 6.68 8.49
C TYR A 183 -8.65 5.59 9.57
N ASN A 184 -9.67 5.61 10.43
CA ASN A 184 -9.97 4.51 11.35
C ASN A 184 -11.49 4.39 11.47
N GLY A 185 -12.08 3.31 10.93
CA GLY A 185 -13.52 3.18 10.91
C GLY A 185 -14.05 1.97 10.14
N VAL A 186 -15.36 2.01 9.82
CA VAL A 186 -16.03 0.92 9.12
C VAL A 186 -15.59 0.85 7.64
N ARG A 187 -15.36 -0.38 7.15
CA ARG A 187 -14.90 -0.62 5.78
C ARG A 187 -15.83 -0.02 4.71
N GLY A 188 -17.13 -0.05 4.92
CA GLY A 188 -18.11 0.49 3.97
C GLY A 188 -18.02 2.00 3.73
N SER A 189 -17.34 2.75 4.62
CA SER A 189 -17.10 4.20 4.47
C SER A 189 -15.69 4.51 3.93
N TYR A 190 -14.82 3.52 3.79
CA TYR A 190 -13.47 3.69 3.29
C TYR A 190 -13.47 3.88 1.77
N LYS A 191 -12.82 4.94 1.28
CA LYS A 191 -12.90 5.38 -0.12
C LYS A 191 -11.80 4.82 -1.01
N VAL A 192 -10.71 4.29 -0.42
CA VAL A 192 -9.60 3.74 -1.18
C VAL A 192 -9.89 2.27 -1.50
N SER A 193 -9.70 1.88 -2.76
CA SER A 193 -9.89 0.50 -3.19
C SER A 193 -8.80 -0.42 -2.60
N LEU A 194 -9.24 -1.53 -2.02
CA LEU A 194 -8.37 -2.56 -1.42
C LEU A 194 -8.10 -3.74 -2.37
N VAL A 195 -8.49 -3.62 -3.63
CA VAL A 195 -8.25 -4.67 -4.63
C VAL A 195 -6.83 -4.51 -5.16
N SER A 196 -6.00 -5.53 -4.94
CA SER A 196 -4.73 -5.65 -5.65
C SER A 196 -5.04 -5.99 -7.11
N GLY A 197 -4.89 -4.99 -8.01
CA GLY A 197 -5.19 -5.16 -9.42
C GLY A 197 -4.32 -6.23 -10.07
N GLY A 198 -4.91 -7.38 -10.36
CA GLY A 198 -4.42 -8.27 -11.40
C GLY A 198 -4.88 -7.74 -12.76
N PRO A 199 -4.19 -8.06 -13.87
CA PRO A 199 -4.61 -7.64 -15.19
C PRO A 199 -5.93 -8.31 -15.56
N GLY A 200 -7.00 -7.52 -15.65
CA GLY A 200 -8.21 -7.84 -16.39
C GLY A 200 -9.28 -8.65 -15.67
N VAL A 201 -10.22 -7.98 -15.03
CA VAL A 201 -11.61 -8.47 -14.96
C VAL A 201 -12.53 -7.35 -15.44
N GLY A 202 -13.39 -7.75 -16.37
CA GLY A 202 -14.18 -6.94 -17.24
C GLY A 202 -15.23 -6.08 -16.58
N LYS A 203 -15.70 -5.16 -17.41
CA LYS A 203 -16.84 -4.28 -17.27
C LYS A 203 -18.10 -5.03 -16.82
N GLU A 204 -18.82 -4.46 -15.87
CA GLU A 204 -20.27 -4.57 -15.86
C GLU A 204 -20.90 -3.19 -16.00
N ASP A 205 -21.86 -3.15 -16.92
CA ASP A 205 -22.57 -1.99 -17.44
C ASP A 205 -23.56 -1.39 -16.42
N GLY A 206 -23.77 -0.09 -16.54
CA GLY A 206 -25.10 0.44 -16.47
C GLY A 206 -25.42 1.44 -15.38
N SER A 207 -25.38 2.66 -15.68
CA SER A 207 -26.44 3.67 -15.56
C SER A 207 -25.91 5.09 -15.33
N SER A 208 -26.33 5.94 -16.22
CA SER A 208 -26.08 7.37 -16.26
C SER A 208 -26.50 8.12 -15.00
N THR A 209 -25.59 8.96 -14.48
CA THR A 209 -26.00 10.29 -14.04
C THR A 209 -24.84 11.26 -14.20
N LYS A 210 -25.10 12.36 -14.89
CA LYS A 210 -24.20 13.50 -15.10
C LYS A 210 -23.91 14.17 -13.77
N SER A 211 -22.65 14.27 -13.39
CA SER A 211 -22.22 15.28 -12.42
C SER A 211 -20.85 15.84 -12.78
N VAL A 212 -20.89 17.12 -12.96
CA VAL A 212 -19.92 18.19 -13.12
C VAL A 212 -18.51 17.90 -12.60
N ALA A 213 -17.54 18.02 -13.52
CA ALA A 213 -16.10 17.96 -13.27
C ALA A 213 -15.65 19.03 -12.25
N LYS A 214 -15.22 18.59 -11.06
CA LYS A 214 -14.37 19.36 -10.17
C LYS A 214 -12.90 19.09 -10.51
N LYS A 215 -12.20 20.14 -10.95
CA LYS A 215 -10.76 20.15 -11.16
C LYS A 215 -10.05 19.83 -9.85
N SER A 216 -9.44 18.66 -9.72
CA SER A 216 -8.49 18.37 -8.65
C SER A 216 -7.17 19.09 -8.99
N LYS A 217 -6.80 20.09 -8.20
CA LYS A 217 -5.47 20.70 -8.24
C LYS A 217 -4.51 19.79 -7.49
N THR A 218 -3.88 18.85 -8.18
CA THR A 218 -2.71 18.13 -7.63
C THR A 218 -1.56 19.12 -7.55
N LYS A 219 -1.12 19.48 -6.37
CA LYS A 219 0.11 20.26 -6.15
C LYS A 219 1.30 19.34 -6.47
N ILE A 220 1.93 19.57 -7.61
CA ILE A 220 3.19 18.93 -7.98
C ILE A 220 4.31 19.68 -7.27
N SER A 221 5.11 18.98 -6.48
CA SER A 221 6.32 19.53 -5.87
C SER A 221 7.38 19.80 -6.93
N ASP A 222 8.16 20.84 -6.73
CA ASP A 222 9.11 21.46 -7.70
C ASP A 222 10.41 20.63 -7.93
N LYS A 223 10.39 19.30 -7.78
CA LYS A 223 11.57 18.44 -7.88
C LYS A 223 11.34 17.22 -8.76
N GLY A 224 11.62 17.40 -10.06
CA GLY A 224 11.77 16.31 -11.02
C GLY A 224 11.05 16.59 -12.34
N ALA A 225 11.66 16.12 -13.46
CA ALA A 225 11.02 16.20 -14.78
C ALA A 225 9.86 15.19 -14.85
N TYR A 226 8.72 15.60 -15.38
CA TYR A 226 7.53 14.77 -15.59
C TYR A 226 6.99 14.96 -17.01
N TYR A 227 6.01 14.15 -17.39
CA TYR A 227 5.47 14.16 -18.74
C TYR A 227 4.00 14.60 -18.73
N LEU A 228 3.67 15.54 -19.61
CA LEU A 228 2.29 15.93 -19.88
C LEU A 228 1.77 15.14 -21.08
N SER A 229 0.54 14.71 -21.01
CA SER A 229 -0.18 14.15 -22.16
C SER A 229 -1.55 14.79 -22.30
N LEU A 230 -1.93 15.14 -23.52
CA LEU A 230 -3.24 15.63 -23.88
C LEU A 230 -3.84 14.67 -24.92
N LEU A 231 -4.98 14.07 -24.59
CA LEU A 231 -5.71 13.17 -25.45
C LEU A 231 -7.20 13.45 -25.34
N ASN A 232 -7.86 13.69 -26.46
CA ASN A 232 -9.30 14.00 -26.53
C ASN A 232 -9.73 15.15 -25.59
N GLY A 233 -8.88 16.19 -25.46
CA GLY A 233 -9.12 17.32 -24.57
C GLY A 233 -8.85 17.05 -23.07
N VAL A 234 -8.45 15.85 -22.71
CA VAL A 234 -8.11 15.48 -21.31
C VAL A 234 -6.62 15.57 -21.10
N LEU A 235 -6.20 16.48 -20.22
CA LEU A 235 -4.81 16.63 -19.76
C LEU A 235 -4.54 15.64 -18.64
N ASP A 236 -3.36 14.97 -18.72
CA ASP A 236 -2.85 14.12 -17.67
C ASP A 236 -1.35 14.33 -17.45
N ARG A 237 -0.87 13.99 -16.24
CA ARG A 237 0.52 14.16 -15.81
C ARG A 237 1.10 12.82 -15.39
N HIS A 238 2.27 12.48 -15.93
CA HIS A 238 2.94 11.20 -15.69
C HIS A 238 4.34 11.45 -15.16
N THR A 239 4.70 10.78 -14.09
CA THR A 239 6.06 10.82 -13.53
C THR A 239 7.02 9.95 -14.33
N VAL A 240 6.53 8.93 -15.04
CA VAL A 240 7.30 7.99 -15.85
C VAL A 240 6.92 8.10 -17.33
N TRP A 241 7.92 8.09 -18.21
CA TRP A 241 7.69 8.14 -19.66
C TRP A 241 6.81 7.01 -20.18
N LYS A 242 7.00 5.80 -19.66
CA LYS A 242 6.26 4.62 -20.10
C LYS A 242 4.74 4.79 -19.99
N ASP A 243 4.26 5.44 -18.95
CA ASP A 243 2.83 5.68 -18.74
C ASP A 243 2.28 6.73 -19.71
N CYS A 244 3.05 7.80 -19.92
CA CYS A 244 2.74 8.80 -20.94
C CYS A 244 2.72 8.16 -22.34
N GLU A 245 3.73 7.33 -22.68
CA GLU A 245 3.82 6.63 -23.97
C GLU A 245 2.61 5.72 -24.20
N MET A 246 2.23 4.89 -23.21
CA MET A 246 1.07 4.00 -23.32
C MET A 246 -0.21 4.77 -23.61
N ARG A 247 -0.35 5.96 -23.03
CA ARG A 247 -1.54 6.79 -23.24
C ARG A 247 -1.58 7.44 -24.62
N VAL A 248 -0.45 7.86 -25.18
CA VAL A 248 -0.39 8.67 -26.40
C VAL A 248 0.00 7.91 -27.67
N LYS A 249 0.72 6.79 -27.55
CA LYS A 249 1.24 6.02 -28.67
C LYS A 249 0.13 5.49 -29.57
N GLY A 250 0.21 5.83 -30.86
CA GLY A 250 -0.77 5.40 -31.84
C GLY A 250 -2.15 6.07 -31.74
N LYS A 251 -2.31 7.08 -30.90
CA LYS A 251 -3.58 7.81 -30.74
C LYS A 251 -3.55 9.09 -31.59
N SER A 252 -4.51 9.23 -32.49
CA SER A 252 -4.69 10.44 -33.30
C SER A 252 -5.02 11.65 -32.41
N GLY A 253 -4.37 12.81 -32.66
CA GLY A 253 -4.59 14.03 -31.88
C GLY A 253 -3.94 14.05 -30.48
N ALA A 254 -3.24 13.00 -30.08
CA ALA A 254 -2.51 13.00 -28.84
C ALA A 254 -1.31 13.95 -28.88
N ARG A 255 -1.09 14.71 -27.81
CA ARG A 255 0.09 15.55 -27.59
C ARG A 255 0.75 15.16 -26.31
N TRP A 256 2.06 15.26 -26.26
CA TRP A 256 2.81 15.04 -25.02
C TRP A 256 4.06 15.93 -24.96
N LYS A 257 4.55 16.21 -23.76
CA LYS A 257 5.80 16.93 -23.53
C LYS A 257 6.40 16.60 -22.18
N LYS A 258 7.73 16.43 -22.13
CA LYS A 258 8.49 16.39 -20.90
C LYS A 258 8.67 17.82 -20.37
N VAL A 259 8.33 18.07 -19.13
CA VAL A 259 8.47 19.35 -18.44
C VAL A 259 9.28 19.17 -17.16
N ARG A 260 10.01 20.20 -16.74
CA ARG A 260 10.93 20.13 -15.59
C ARG A 260 10.44 20.96 -14.40
N ASN A 261 9.52 21.86 -14.61
CA ASN A 261 8.96 22.76 -13.60
C ASN A 261 7.60 23.30 -14.04
N ILE A 262 6.93 23.97 -13.10
CA ILE A 262 5.60 24.52 -13.32
C ILE A 262 5.57 25.57 -14.44
N SER A 263 6.61 26.38 -14.58
CA SER A 263 6.68 27.39 -15.65
C SER A 263 6.76 26.77 -17.04
N GLU A 264 7.49 25.65 -17.21
CA GLU A 264 7.51 24.88 -18.46
C GLU A 264 6.15 24.23 -18.73
N GLU A 265 5.45 23.78 -17.70
CA GLU A 265 4.09 23.26 -17.81
C GLU A 265 3.13 24.34 -18.30
N GLU A 266 3.07 25.47 -17.61
CA GLU A 266 2.19 26.58 -17.96
C GLU A 266 2.40 27.05 -19.41
N ASN A 267 3.66 27.18 -19.83
CA ASN A 267 3.99 27.51 -21.20
C ASN A 267 3.52 26.43 -22.20
N THR A 268 3.62 25.15 -21.80
CA THR A 268 3.20 24.04 -22.64
C THR A 268 1.67 24.01 -22.77
N LEU A 269 0.95 24.20 -21.68
CA LEU A 269 -0.53 24.25 -21.67
C LEU A 269 -1.03 25.42 -22.51
N LYS A 270 -0.41 26.60 -22.36
CA LYS A 270 -0.72 27.77 -23.17
C LYS A 270 -0.50 27.52 -24.67
N ASN A 271 0.59 26.81 -25.04
CA ASN A 271 0.86 26.44 -26.42
C ASN A 271 -0.09 25.35 -26.95
N TRP A 272 -0.73 24.58 -26.08
CA TRP A 272 -1.73 23.59 -26.44
C TRP A 272 -3.14 24.18 -26.51
N GLY A 273 -3.32 25.44 -26.06
CA GLY A 273 -4.60 26.14 -26.05
C GLY A 273 -5.52 25.77 -24.90
N ILE A 274 -4.92 25.38 -23.76
CA ILE A 274 -5.64 24.99 -22.55
C ILE A 274 -5.07 25.68 -21.32
#